data_64f1acfa530d6789726d6aa6659ed50d
#
_entry.id   64f1acfa530d6789726d6aa6659ed50d
#
_cell.length_a   1.000
_cell.length_b   1.000
_cell.length_c   1.000
_cell.angle_alpha   90.00
_cell.angle_beta   90.00
_cell.angle_gamma   90.00
#
_symmetry.space_group_name_H-M   'P 1'
#
loop_
_entity.id
_entity.type
_entity.pdbx_description
1 polymer ?
#
loop_
_entity_poly.entity_id
_entity_poly.type
_entity_poly.pdbx_seq_one_letter_code
_entity_poly.pdbx_strand_id
1 'polypeptide(L)'
;MTPRPERLVLVVGTGTEVGKTWVACRVARALQRRGLIVAARKPAQSFAPGDDPGETDAALLAAATGDRPAVVCPRHRWYPLAMAPPMAAEALGRPPFTVADLAGELVWPPGVGVGLVEAVGGVRSPLASDGDAVALAGALRPERVVLVADAGLGTINGVRLSAAALAPWPLTVVLNRYDARDDLHARNRQWLAARDGFRVVVDADDLVSPIVGWPA
;
A
#
# COMPACT_ATOMS: atom_id res chain seq x y z
N MET A 1 -5.65 -23.93 -7.75
CA MET A 1 -5.84 -22.49 -7.57
C MET A 1 -4.98 -22.06 -6.39
N THR A 2 -4.15 -21.05 -6.55
CA THR A 2 -3.39 -20.47 -5.44
C THR A 2 -4.38 -19.93 -4.40
N PRO A 3 -4.21 -20.19 -3.08
CA PRO A 3 -5.10 -19.66 -2.06
C PRO A 3 -5.13 -18.13 -2.14
N ARG A 4 -6.32 -17.54 -2.00
CA ARG A 4 -6.51 -16.08 -1.90
C ARG A 4 -6.90 -15.74 -0.47
N PRO A 5 -6.50 -14.60 0.09
CA PRO A 5 -7.01 -14.10 1.36
C PRO A 5 -8.54 -13.92 1.31
N GLU A 6 -9.21 -14.09 2.45
CA GLU A 6 -10.64 -13.82 2.54
C GLU A 6 -10.97 -12.36 2.20
N ARG A 7 -10.07 -11.45 2.58
CA ARG A 7 -10.13 -10.02 2.25
C ARG A 7 -8.78 -9.54 1.75
N LEU A 8 -8.78 -8.85 0.62
CA LEU A 8 -7.59 -8.24 0.04
C LEU A 8 -7.69 -6.73 0.12
N VAL A 9 -6.70 -6.11 0.73
CA VAL A 9 -6.58 -4.65 0.87
C VAL A 9 -5.35 -4.19 0.10
N LEU A 10 -5.55 -3.23 -0.80
CA LEU A 10 -4.46 -2.57 -1.50
C LEU A 10 -4.10 -1.26 -0.80
N VAL A 11 -2.85 -1.12 -0.37
CA VAL A 11 -2.30 0.09 0.24
C VAL A 11 -1.54 0.87 -0.83
N VAL A 12 -2.00 2.08 -1.13
CA VAL A 12 -1.41 3.00 -2.10
C VAL A 12 -1.08 4.34 -1.44
N GLY A 13 -0.34 5.19 -2.11
CA GLY A 13 -0.02 6.52 -1.59
C GLY A 13 -0.26 7.62 -2.61
N THR A 14 -0.44 8.85 -2.13
CA THR A 14 -0.44 10.05 -2.99
C THR A 14 0.95 10.33 -3.58
N GLY A 15 2.01 9.72 -3.02
CA GLY A 15 3.39 9.87 -3.46
C GLY A 15 4.33 8.87 -2.79
N THR A 16 5.63 9.08 -3.00
CA THR A 16 6.68 8.38 -2.27
C THR A 16 6.81 8.99 -0.87
N GLU A 17 7.28 8.18 0.11
CA GLU A 17 7.55 8.62 1.50
C GLU A 17 6.35 9.18 2.29
N VAL A 18 5.12 9.02 1.81
CA VAL A 18 3.91 9.39 2.56
C VAL A 18 3.61 8.44 3.73
N GLY A 19 4.40 7.35 3.89
CA GLY A 19 4.33 6.40 4.99
C GLY A 19 3.44 5.20 4.75
N LYS A 20 3.31 4.72 3.52
CA LYS A 20 2.55 3.50 3.16
C LYS A 20 2.94 2.32 4.02
N THR A 21 4.23 2.01 4.08
CA THR A 21 4.79 0.87 4.82
C THR A 21 4.50 0.98 6.32
N TRP A 22 4.67 2.18 6.89
CA TRP A 22 4.33 2.42 8.29
C TRP A 22 2.84 2.15 8.58
N VAL A 23 1.93 2.68 7.74
CA VAL A 23 0.48 2.45 7.86
C VAL A 23 0.16 0.96 7.70
N ALA A 24 0.70 0.29 6.68
CA ALA A 24 0.47 -1.13 6.44
C ALA A 24 0.92 -2.00 7.63
N CYS A 25 2.09 -1.71 8.22
CA CYS A 25 2.60 -2.39 9.41
C CYS A 25 1.69 -2.18 10.64
N ARG A 26 1.21 -0.94 10.87
CA ARG A 26 0.28 -0.63 11.96
C ARG A 26 -1.03 -1.39 11.79
N VAL A 27 -1.60 -1.36 10.60
CA VAL A 27 -2.85 -2.08 10.27
C VAL A 27 -2.67 -3.59 10.46
N ALA A 28 -1.57 -4.17 9.96
CA ALA A 28 -1.29 -5.61 10.14
C ALA A 28 -1.29 -6.00 11.61
N ARG A 29 -0.54 -5.28 12.45
CA ARG A 29 -0.49 -5.53 13.91
C ARG A 29 -1.84 -5.33 14.59
N ALA A 30 -2.61 -4.32 14.19
CA ALA A 30 -3.93 -4.06 14.76
C ALA A 30 -4.94 -5.17 14.41
N LEU A 31 -4.91 -5.69 13.20
CA LEU A 31 -5.72 -6.84 12.77
C LEU A 31 -5.31 -8.13 13.52
N GLN A 32 -3.99 -8.37 13.67
CA GLN A 32 -3.48 -9.52 14.44
C GLN A 32 -3.90 -9.47 15.91
N ARG A 33 -3.91 -8.30 16.54
CA ARG A 33 -4.44 -8.12 17.91
C ARG A 33 -5.92 -8.49 18.03
N ARG A 34 -6.67 -8.51 16.90
CA ARG A 34 -8.06 -8.98 16.83
C ARG A 34 -8.18 -10.46 16.47
N GLY A 35 -7.08 -11.21 16.48
CA GLY A 35 -7.06 -12.65 16.21
C GLY A 35 -7.09 -13.02 14.72
N LEU A 36 -6.90 -12.07 13.80
CA LEU A 36 -6.88 -12.35 12.37
C LEU A 36 -5.50 -12.82 11.91
N ILE A 37 -5.49 -13.77 11.00
CA ILE A 37 -4.27 -14.17 10.27
C ILE A 37 -4.05 -13.15 9.15
N VAL A 38 -2.94 -12.41 9.23
CA VAL A 38 -2.60 -11.35 8.28
C VAL A 38 -1.31 -11.69 7.56
N ALA A 39 -1.30 -11.53 6.26
CA ALA A 39 -0.09 -11.61 5.44
C ALA A 39 0.07 -10.32 4.62
N ALA A 40 1.30 -9.86 4.41
CA ALA A 40 1.60 -8.71 3.58
C ALA A 40 2.41 -9.10 2.35
N ARG A 41 2.21 -8.38 1.25
CA ARG A 41 2.96 -8.54 -0.01
C ARG A 41 3.36 -7.18 -0.56
N LYS A 42 4.57 -7.13 -1.07
CA LYS A 42 5.15 -6.00 -1.80
C LYS A 42 5.55 -6.52 -3.17
N PRO A 43 4.79 -6.24 -4.24
CA PRO A 43 5.03 -6.82 -5.57
C PRO A 43 6.43 -6.54 -6.11
N ALA A 44 6.95 -5.34 -5.85
CA ALA A 44 8.31 -4.94 -6.16
C ALA A 44 8.77 -3.87 -5.16
N GLN A 45 10.07 -3.72 -4.96
CA GLN A 45 10.65 -2.62 -4.19
C GLN A 45 11.94 -2.12 -4.80
N SER A 46 12.15 -0.81 -4.64
CA SER A 46 13.38 -0.11 -5.02
C SER A 46 13.92 0.65 -3.81
N PHE A 47 15.23 0.68 -3.66
CA PHE A 47 15.90 1.32 -2.54
C PHE A 47 17.27 1.84 -2.98
N ALA A 48 17.87 2.79 -2.24
CA ALA A 48 19.17 3.31 -2.60
C ALA A 48 20.29 2.28 -2.30
N PRO A 49 21.37 2.26 -3.08
CA PRO A 49 22.56 1.50 -2.73
C PRO A 49 23.10 1.99 -1.37
N GLY A 50 23.20 1.09 -0.41
CA GLY A 50 23.66 1.42 0.94
C GLY A 50 22.53 1.59 1.98
N ASP A 51 21.27 1.55 1.58
CA ASP A 51 20.17 1.45 2.54
C ASP A 51 20.28 0.15 3.35
N ASP A 52 19.89 0.20 4.63
CA ASP A 52 19.88 -0.97 5.48
C ASP A 52 18.86 -2.01 4.95
N PRO A 53 19.30 -3.24 4.63
CA PRO A 53 18.38 -4.29 4.20
C PRO A 53 17.27 -4.60 5.21
N GLY A 54 17.50 -4.31 6.50
CA GLY A 54 16.51 -4.45 7.56
C GLY A 54 15.41 -3.39 7.57
N GLU A 55 15.65 -2.25 6.90
CA GLU A 55 14.73 -1.12 6.82
C GLU A 55 13.96 -1.04 5.49
N THR A 56 14.17 -2.01 4.60
CA THR A 56 13.38 -2.08 3.36
C THR A 56 11.89 -2.33 3.65
N ASP A 57 11.02 -1.87 2.75
CA ASP A 57 9.57 -2.11 2.88
C ASP A 57 9.25 -3.58 3.15
N ALA A 58 9.89 -4.49 2.40
CA ALA A 58 9.70 -5.93 2.58
C ALA A 58 10.15 -6.43 3.96
N ALA A 59 11.23 -5.90 4.52
CA ALA A 59 11.71 -6.26 5.84
C ALA A 59 10.76 -5.77 6.95
N LEU A 60 10.30 -4.53 6.85
CA LEU A 60 9.36 -3.94 7.81
C LEU A 60 8.00 -4.65 7.80
N LEU A 61 7.45 -4.93 6.61
CA LEU A 61 6.21 -5.69 6.46
C LEU A 61 6.35 -7.12 6.98
N ALA A 62 7.47 -7.77 6.68
CA ALA A 62 7.78 -9.12 7.18
C ALA A 62 7.83 -9.16 8.71
N ALA A 63 8.50 -8.20 9.34
CA ALA A 63 8.55 -8.06 10.80
C ALA A 63 7.17 -7.79 11.42
N ALA A 64 6.28 -7.10 10.68
CA ALA A 64 4.92 -6.83 11.15
C ALA A 64 3.98 -8.03 11.04
N THR A 65 4.19 -8.93 10.07
CA THR A 65 3.31 -10.08 9.81
C THR A 65 3.87 -11.42 10.30
N GLY A 66 5.15 -11.48 10.69
CA GLY A 66 5.85 -12.72 11.04
C GLY A 66 6.34 -13.52 9.82
N ASP A 67 6.32 -12.92 8.64
CA ASP A 67 6.82 -13.49 7.39
C ASP A 67 8.34 -13.30 7.24
N ARG A 68 8.93 -13.88 6.20
CA ARG A 68 10.30 -13.57 5.76
C ARG A 68 10.26 -12.49 4.68
N PRO A 69 11.24 -11.56 4.62
CA PRO A 69 11.26 -10.48 3.61
C PRO A 69 11.15 -10.98 2.16
N ALA A 70 11.77 -12.14 1.84
CA ALA A 70 11.71 -12.74 0.51
C ALA A 70 10.32 -13.37 0.16
N VAL A 71 9.48 -13.59 1.16
CA VAL A 71 8.08 -14.01 0.98
C VAL A 71 7.19 -12.80 0.75
N VAL A 72 7.48 -11.69 1.45
CA VAL A 72 6.77 -10.42 1.27
C VAL A 72 7.05 -9.83 -0.11
N CYS A 73 8.31 -9.78 -0.52
CA CYS A 73 8.74 -9.35 -1.85
C CYS A 73 9.76 -10.36 -2.40
N PRO A 74 9.49 -11.01 -3.54
CA PRO A 74 10.45 -11.94 -4.15
C PRO A 74 11.79 -11.27 -4.45
N ARG A 75 12.92 -11.95 -4.16
CA ARG A 75 14.26 -11.37 -4.31
C ARG A 75 14.56 -10.81 -5.70
N HIS A 76 14.05 -11.40 -6.75
CA HIS A 76 14.23 -10.93 -8.12
C HIS A 76 13.48 -9.60 -8.40
N ARG A 77 12.55 -9.18 -7.52
CA ARG A 77 11.84 -7.89 -7.55
C ARG A 77 12.46 -6.84 -6.62
N TRP A 78 13.67 -7.07 -6.14
CA TRP A 78 14.44 -6.11 -5.36
C TRP A 78 15.40 -5.35 -6.26
N TYR A 79 15.26 -4.03 -6.30
CA TYR A 79 16.04 -3.16 -7.18
C TYR A 79 16.85 -2.17 -6.34
N PRO A 80 18.21 -2.35 -6.25
CA PRO A 80 19.07 -1.45 -5.48
C PRO A 80 19.37 -0.15 -6.27
N LEU A 81 18.31 0.52 -6.72
CA LEU A 81 18.33 1.83 -7.36
C LEU A 81 17.04 2.57 -6.96
N ALA A 82 17.17 3.80 -6.42
CA ALA A 82 16.05 4.61 -5.93
C ALA A 82 15.26 5.24 -7.09
N MET A 83 14.57 4.42 -7.87
CA MET A 83 13.69 4.85 -8.98
C MET A 83 12.51 3.88 -9.13
N ALA A 84 11.56 4.19 -10.03
CA ALA A 84 10.43 3.30 -10.27
C ALA A 84 10.92 1.89 -10.69
N PRO A 85 10.29 0.80 -10.20
CA PRO A 85 10.78 -0.57 -10.42
C PRO A 85 11.07 -0.95 -11.87
N PRO A 86 10.23 -0.62 -12.88
CA PRO A 86 10.56 -0.94 -14.27
C PRO A 86 11.77 -0.16 -14.79
N MET A 87 11.94 1.11 -14.37
CA MET A 87 13.12 1.90 -14.71
C MET A 87 14.39 1.35 -14.06
N ALA A 88 14.28 0.92 -12.79
CA ALA A 88 15.38 0.29 -12.08
C ALA A 88 15.78 -1.06 -12.71
N ALA A 89 14.80 -1.85 -13.15
CA ALA A 89 15.04 -3.10 -13.89
C ALA A 89 15.82 -2.84 -15.19
N GLU A 90 15.36 -1.88 -15.99
CA GLU A 90 16.03 -1.48 -17.23
C GLU A 90 17.47 -1.02 -16.98
N ALA A 91 17.67 -0.10 -16.02
CA ALA A 91 19.00 0.41 -15.67
C ALA A 91 19.96 -0.68 -15.15
N LEU A 92 19.43 -1.76 -14.57
CA LEU A 92 20.20 -2.92 -14.10
C LEU A 92 20.35 -4.03 -15.16
N GLY A 93 19.86 -3.81 -16.39
CA GLY A 93 19.89 -4.82 -17.46
C GLY A 93 19.02 -6.05 -17.14
N ARG A 94 17.99 -5.92 -16.29
CA ARG A 94 17.05 -6.99 -15.97
C ARG A 94 15.88 -7.01 -16.95
N PRO A 95 15.26 -8.18 -17.20
CA PRO A 95 14.11 -8.29 -18.08
C PRO A 95 12.96 -7.37 -17.66
N PRO A 96 12.19 -6.80 -18.59
CA PRO A 96 10.95 -6.12 -18.30
C PRO A 96 9.94 -7.08 -17.69
N PHE A 97 8.98 -6.57 -16.94
CA PHE A 97 7.93 -7.35 -16.31
C PHE A 97 6.61 -6.56 -16.34
N THR A 98 5.52 -7.29 -16.29
CA THR A 98 4.16 -6.78 -16.40
C THR A 98 3.44 -6.75 -15.04
N VAL A 99 2.31 -6.03 -14.97
CA VAL A 99 1.40 -6.08 -13.81
C VAL A 99 0.87 -7.52 -13.61
N ALA A 100 0.65 -8.27 -14.69
CA ALA A 100 0.21 -9.66 -14.60
C ALA A 100 1.26 -10.56 -13.95
N ASP A 101 2.55 -10.35 -14.26
CA ASP A 101 3.65 -11.06 -13.60
C ASP A 101 3.66 -10.77 -12.10
N LEU A 102 3.58 -9.49 -11.73
CA LEU A 102 3.55 -9.07 -10.32
C LEU A 102 2.36 -9.67 -9.56
N ALA A 103 1.17 -9.64 -10.15
CA ALA A 103 -0.03 -10.21 -9.53
C ALA A 103 0.07 -11.74 -9.39
N GLY A 104 0.62 -12.43 -10.40
CA GLY A 104 0.81 -13.87 -10.41
C GLY A 104 1.86 -14.38 -9.42
N GLU A 105 2.82 -13.55 -9.05
CA GLU A 105 3.88 -13.86 -8.07
C GLU A 105 3.41 -13.73 -6.60
N LEU A 106 2.23 -13.16 -6.34
CA LEU A 106 1.71 -13.03 -4.98
C LEU A 106 1.19 -14.38 -4.46
N VAL A 107 1.98 -15.01 -3.61
CA VAL A 107 1.63 -16.30 -3.00
C VAL A 107 1.15 -16.04 -1.56
N TRP A 108 0.02 -16.65 -1.21
CA TRP A 108 -0.60 -16.52 0.10
C TRP A 108 -0.60 -17.86 0.83
N PRO A 109 -0.28 -17.91 2.14
CA PRO A 109 -0.47 -19.12 2.93
C PRO A 109 -1.97 -19.44 3.10
N PRO A 110 -2.32 -20.71 3.35
CA PRO A 110 -3.70 -21.08 3.66
C PRO A 110 -4.25 -20.33 4.89
N GLY A 111 -5.53 -20.00 4.90
CA GLY A 111 -6.23 -19.45 6.06
C GLY A 111 -5.93 -17.97 6.35
N VAL A 112 -5.35 -17.23 5.40
CA VAL A 112 -5.17 -15.78 5.55
C VAL A 112 -6.52 -15.08 5.51
N GLY A 113 -6.91 -14.47 6.63
CA GLY A 113 -8.13 -13.68 6.73
C GLY A 113 -7.99 -12.31 6.04
N VAL A 114 -6.82 -11.66 6.17
CA VAL A 114 -6.55 -10.37 5.51
C VAL A 114 -5.18 -10.39 4.82
N GLY A 115 -5.19 -10.17 3.51
CA GLY A 115 -4.00 -9.91 2.71
C GLY A 115 -3.81 -8.41 2.48
N LEU A 116 -2.65 -7.87 2.84
CA LEU A 116 -2.25 -6.50 2.54
C LEU A 116 -1.30 -6.50 1.35
N VAL A 117 -1.60 -5.75 0.30
CA VAL A 117 -0.66 -5.52 -0.81
C VAL A 117 -0.27 -4.05 -0.80
N GLU A 118 1.02 -3.77 -0.68
CA GLU A 118 1.54 -2.41 -0.74
C GLU A 118 2.12 -2.10 -2.11
N ALA A 119 1.55 -1.10 -2.79
CA ALA A 119 2.07 -0.57 -4.06
C ALA A 119 3.33 0.31 -3.85
N VAL A 120 3.98 0.69 -4.95
CA VAL A 120 5.19 1.54 -4.97
C VAL A 120 4.83 2.96 -5.36
N GLY A 121 5.47 3.95 -4.75
CA GLY A 121 5.32 5.36 -5.13
C GLY A 121 3.90 5.90 -4.96
N GLY A 122 3.53 6.81 -5.85
CA GLY A 122 2.15 7.32 -5.97
C GLY A 122 1.28 6.41 -6.83
N VAL A 123 -0.04 6.68 -6.85
CA VAL A 123 -1.04 5.85 -7.56
C VAL A 123 -0.71 5.66 -9.05
N ARG A 124 -0.16 6.69 -9.71
CA ARG A 124 0.19 6.67 -11.13
C ARG A 124 1.69 6.50 -11.39
N SER A 125 2.48 6.21 -10.35
CA SER A 125 3.90 5.87 -10.55
C SER A 125 4.03 4.55 -11.30
N PRO A 126 4.99 4.43 -12.25
CA PRO A 126 5.23 3.17 -12.95
C PRO A 126 5.55 2.05 -11.97
N LEU A 127 4.73 1.00 -11.96
CA LEU A 127 4.91 -0.18 -11.12
C LEU A 127 5.49 -1.35 -11.91
N ALA A 128 5.08 -1.46 -13.16
CA ALA A 128 5.55 -2.42 -14.15
C ALA A 128 5.68 -1.70 -15.51
N SER A 129 6.19 -2.39 -16.55
CA SER A 129 6.36 -1.82 -17.89
C SER A 129 5.04 -1.43 -18.55
N ASP A 130 3.94 -2.04 -18.14
CA ASP A 130 2.59 -1.89 -18.71
C ASP A 130 1.58 -1.26 -17.75
N GLY A 131 1.99 -0.84 -16.53
CA GLY A 131 1.01 -0.30 -15.60
C GLY A 131 1.54 0.24 -14.29
N ASP A 132 0.59 0.75 -13.53
CA ASP A 132 0.72 1.43 -12.24
C ASP A 132 -0.14 0.76 -11.15
N ALA A 133 -0.36 1.42 -10.02
CA ALA A 133 -1.19 0.88 -8.95
C ALA A 133 -2.67 0.72 -9.34
N VAL A 134 -3.17 1.47 -10.32
CA VAL A 134 -4.54 1.31 -10.84
C VAL A 134 -4.66 0.02 -11.63
N ALA A 135 -3.70 -0.27 -12.50
CA ALA A 135 -3.64 -1.54 -13.23
C ALA A 135 -3.49 -2.74 -12.27
N LEU A 136 -2.66 -2.59 -11.22
CA LEU A 136 -2.53 -3.61 -10.17
C LEU A 136 -3.85 -3.82 -9.43
N ALA A 137 -4.58 -2.75 -9.08
CA ALA A 137 -5.91 -2.86 -8.47
C ALA A 137 -6.89 -3.62 -9.38
N GLY A 138 -6.85 -3.35 -10.68
CA GLY A 138 -7.65 -4.08 -11.68
C GLY A 138 -7.33 -5.58 -11.73
N ALA A 139 -6.06 -5.95 -11.67
CA ALA A 139 -5.61 -7.34 -11.67
C ALA A 139 -5.95 -8.06 -10.34
N LEU A 140 -5.76 -7.41 -9.21
CA LEU A 140 -5.95 -7.98 -7.88
C LEU A 140 -7.41 -7.96 -7.42
N ARG A 141 -8.21 -7.00 -7.88
CA ARG A 141 -9.59 -6.75 -7.42
C ARG A 141 -9.69 -6.71 -5.90
N PRO A 142 -9.02 -5.75 -5.25
CA PRO A 142 -9.07 -5.65 -3.80
C PRO A 142 -10.48 -5.28 -3.34
N GLU A 143 -10.88 -5.79 -2.19
CA GLU A 143 -12.16 -5.43 -1.56
C GLU A 143 -12.11 -3.99 -1.02
N ARG A 144 -10.90 -3.47 -0.76
CA ARG A 144 -10.69 -2.10 -0.29
C ARG A 144 -9.34 -1.55 -0.72
N VAL A 145 -9.33 -0.24 -0.98
CA VAL A 145 -8.10 0.53 -1.17
C VAL A 145 -7.91 1.47 0.03
N VAL A 146 -6.70 1.47 0.57
CA VAL A 146 -6.24 2.42 1.58
C VAL A 146 -5.31 3.40 0.89
N LEU A 147 -5.72 4.66 0.78
CA LEU A 147 -4.92 5.73 0.21
C LEU A 147 -4.22 6.51 1.33
N VAL A 148 -2.92 6.37 1.42
CA VAL A 148 -2.09 7.08 2.40
C VAL A 148 -1.65 8.40 1.81
N ALA A 149 -1.88 9.49 2.54
CA ALA A 149 -1.46 10.84 2.22
C ALA A 149 -0.78 11.48 3.43
N ASP A 150 0.12 12.43 3.21
CA ASP A 150 0.60 13.31 4.27
C ASP A 150 -0.53 14.26 4.70
N ALA A 151 -0.53 14.75 5.95
CA ALA A 151 -1.59 15.62 6.46
C ALA A 151 -1.40 17.09 6.07
N GLY A 152 -0.21 17.48 5.58
CA GLY A 152 0.21 18.86 5.33
C GLY A 152 -0.33 19.50 4.06
N LEU A 153 0.33 20.58 3.66
CA LEU A 153 -0.05 21.38 2.49
C LEU A 153 0.02 20.53 1.19
N GLY A 154 -0.99 20.69 0.34
CA GLY A 154 -1.11 19.97 -0.94
C GLY A 154 -1.86 18.65 -0.86
N THR A 155 -2.17 18.15 0.35
CA THR A 155 -2.82 16.84 0.52
C THR A 155 -4.18 16.75 -0.16
N ILE A 156 -5.02 17.80 -0.12
CA ILE A 156 -6.35 17.80 -0.77
C ILE A 156 -6.20 17.53 -2.27
N ASN A 157 -5.27 18.21 -2.95
CA ASN A 157 -5.01 17.99 -4.37
C ASN A 157 -4.52 16.55 -4.64
N GLY A 158 -3.51 16.09 -3.87
CA GLY A 158 -2.96 14.75 -4.02
C GLY A 158 -4.00 13.65 -3.81
N VAL A 159 -4.85 13.80 -2.80
CA VAL A 159 -5.94 12.85 -2.50
C VAL A 159 -6.97 12.84 -3.62
N ARG A 160 -7.43 14.01 -4.09
CA ARG A 160 -8.44 14.10 -5.17
C ARG A 160 -7.95 13.44 -6.46
N LEU A 161 -6.73 13.75 -6.91
CA LEU A 161 -6.15 13.15 -8.12
C LEU A 161 -5.98 11.64 -7.98
N SER A 162 -5.49 11.18 -6.84
CA SER A 162 -5.31 9.75 -6.56
C SER A 162 -6.64 9.02 -6.47
N ALA A 163 -7.60 9.57 -5.76
CA ALA A 163 -8.93 8.99 -5.59
C ALA A 163 -9.71 8.91 -6.91
N ALA A 164 -9.60 9.92 -7.77
CA ALA A 164 -10.23 9.91 -9.09
C ALA A 164 -9.73 8.74 -9.95
N ALA A 165 -8.44 8.43 -9.88
CA ALA A 165 -7.86 7.27 -10.58
C ALA A 165 -8.31 5.91 -10.00
N LEU A 166 -8.72 5.88 -8.73
CA LEU A 166 -9.13 4.70 -8.00
C LEU A 166 -10.65 4.59 -7.81
N ALA A 167 -11.43 5.40 -8.52
CA ALA A 167 -12.88 5.52 -8.34
C ALA A 167 -13.69 4.20 -8.33
N PRO A 168 -13.31 3.12 -9.05
CA PRO A 168 -14.07 1.87 -9.00
C PRO A 168 -13.99 1.13 -7.66
N TRP A 169 -13.03 1.45 -6.79
CA TRP A 169 -12.81 0.70 -5.54
C TRP A 169 -13.24 1.47 -4.31
N PRO A 170 -13.81 0.77 -3.30
CA PRO A 170 -14.08 1.38 -2.00
C PRO A 170 -12.80 1.92 -1.38
N LEU A 171 -12.73 3.24 -1.14
CA LEU A 171 -11.53 3.95 -0.71
C LEU A 171 -11.66 4.44 0.73
N THR A 172 -10.58 4.33 1.50
CA THR A 172 -10.41 5.02 2.77
C THR A 172 -9.11 5.81 2.72
N VAL A 173 -9.16 7.09 3.03
CA VAL A 173 -7.99 7.98 3.09
C VAL A 173 -7.40 7.93 4.50
N VAL A 174 -6.08 7.75 4.59
CA VAL A 174 -5.32 7.91 5.83
C VAL A 174 -4.48 9.16 5.72
N LEU A 175 -4.71 10.13 6.59
CA LEU A 175 -3.82 11.28 6.76
C LEU A 175 -2.73 10.89 7.75
N ASN A 176 -1.60 10.43 7.22
CA ASN A 176 -0.43 10.07 8.03
C ASN A 176 0.27 11.33 8.56
N ARG A 177 1.01 11.20 9.65
CA ARG A 177 1.70 12.31 10.35
C ARG A 177 0.73 13.43 10.77
N TYR A 178 -0.52 13.09 11.04
CA TYR A 178 -1.52 14.03 11.49
C TYR A 178 -1.20 14.51 12.92
N ASP A 179 -1.13 15.84 13.11
CA ASP A 179 -1.08 16.46 14.43
C ASP A 179 -2.40 17.24 14.63
N ALA A 180 -3.15 16.86 15.67
CA ALA A 180 -4.42 17.52 15.99
C ALA A 180 -4.26 18.99 16.47
N ARG A 181 -3.03 19.40 16.82
CA ARG A 181 -2.70 20.78 17.20
C ARG A 181 -2.36 21.66 16.00
N ASP A 182 -2.16 21.06 14.82
CA ASP A 182 -1.92 21.79 13.59
C ASP A 182 -3.25 22.12 12.90
N ASP A 183 -3.57 23.41 12.81
CA ASP A 183 -4.82 23.92 12.23
C ASP A 183 -4.96 23.54 10.74
N LEU A 184 -3.86 23.49 9.98
CA LEU A 184 -3.88 23.07 8.59
C LEU A 184 -4.27 21.59 8.46
N HIS A 185 -3.70 20.71 9.31
CA HIS A 185 -4.06 19.29 9.32
C HIS A 185 -5.55 19.10 9.64
N ALA A 186 -6.06 19.81 10.64
CA ALA A 186 -7.47 19.74 11.01
C ALA A 186 -8.39 20.22 9.88
N ARG A 187 -8.05 21.32 9.20
CA ARG A 187 -8.80 21.84 8.04
C ARG A 187 -8.74 20.90 6.85
N ASN A 188 -7.58 20.36 6.53
CA ASN A 188 -7.43 19.38 5.45
C ASN A 188 -8.31 18.13 5.69
N ARG A 189 -8.28 17.57 6.90
CA ARG A 189 -9.14 16.44 7.30
C ARG A 189 -10.61 16.79 7.14
N GLN A 190 -11.04 17.95 7.69
CA GLN A 190 -12.43 18.40 7.61
C GLN A 190 -12.86 18.60 6.15
N TRP A 191 -12.02 19.21 5.32
CA TRP A 191 -12.34 19.43 3.91
C TRP A 191 -12.56 18.10 3.17
N LEU A 192 -11.59 17.18 3.27
CA LEU A 192 -11.66 15.86 2.61
C LEU A 192 -12.88 15.07 3.08
N ALA A 193 -13.23 15.12 4.37
CA ALA A 193 -14.38 14.40 4.90
C ALA A 193 -15.71 15.08 4.58
N ALA A 194 -15.85 16.39 4.87
CA ALA A 194 -17.14 17.06 4.81
C ALA A 194 -17.48 17.63 3.43
N ARG A 195 -16.46 18.05 2.64
CA ARG A 195 -16.69 18.63 1.32
C ARG A 195 -16.56 17.62 0.20
N ASP A 196 -15.58 16.73 0.31
CA ASP A 196 -15.29 15.74 -0.73
C ASP A 196 -15.95 14.39 -0.45
N GLY A 197 -16.50 14.18 0.75
CA GLY A 197 -17.22 12.95 1.12
C GLY A 197 -16.35 11.72 1.33
N PHE A 198 -15.03 11.90 1.46
CA PHE A 198 -14.13 10.77 1.70
C PHE A 198 -14.27 10.24 3.13
N ARG A 199 -14.16 8.94 3.29
CA ARG A 199 -13.86 8.36 4.59
C ARG A 199 -12.41 8.67 4.93
N VAL A 200 -12.18 9.52 5.94
CA VAL A 200 -10.84 9.95 6.37
C VAL A 200 -10.57 9.47 7.78
N VAL A 201 -9.45 8.77 7.96
CA VAL A 201 -8.90 8.37 9.27
C VAL A 201 -7.53 9.01 9.48
N VAL A 202 -7.16 9.19 10.74
CA VAL A 202 -5.87 9.79 11.14
C VAL A 202 -5.04 8.83 11.98
N ASP A 203 -5.63 7.76 12.47
CA ASP A 203 -4.95 6.63 13.09
C ASP A 203 -5.13 5.37 12.23
N ALA A 204 -4.04 4.66 11.99
CA ALA A 204 -4.07 3.41 11.23
C ALA A 204 -4.91 2.32 11.93
N ASP A 205 -5.04 2.36 13.26
CA ASP A 205 -5.85 1.43 14.02
C ASP A 205 -7.36 1.60 13.71
N ASP A 206 -7.79 2.80 13.30
CA ASP A 206 -9.16 3.07 12.86
C ASP A 206 -9.53 2.39 11.53
N LEU A 207 -8.54 1.90 10.77
CA LEU A 207 -8.76 1.11 9.56
C LEU A 207 -9.28 -0.31 9.85
N VAL A 208 -9.09 -0.82 11.07
CA VAL A 208 -9.48 -2.20 11.42
C VAL A 208 -10.98 -2.41 11.24
N SER A 209 -11.82 -1.48 11.76
CA SER A 209 -13.27 -1.58 11.64
C SER A 209 -13.75 -1.58 10.17
N PRO A 210 -13.27 -0.67 9.29
CA PRO A 210 -13.59 -0.73 7.87
C PRO A 210 -13.13 -2.00 7.15
N ILE A 211 -12.04 -2.61 7.60
CA ILE A 211 -11.51 -3.83 6.98
C ILE A 211 -12.28 -5.07 7.46
N VAL A 212 -12.61 -5.15 8.76
CA VAL A 212 -13.27 -6.31 9.38
C VAL A 212 -14.78 -6.26 9.26
N GLY A 213 -15.40 -5.08 9.39
CA GLY A 213 -16.85 -4.87 9.37
C GLY A 213 -17.51 -4.90 7.99
N TRP A 214 -16.77 -5.30 6.94
CA TRP A 214 -17.30 -5.45 5.59
C TRP A 214 -18.09 -6.75 5.48
N PRO A 215 -19.34 -6.73 4.97
CA PRO A 215 -20.04 -7.97 4.62
C PRO A 215 -19.23 -8.73 3.56
N ALA A 216 -19.08 -10.02 3.77
CA ALA A 216 -18.44 -10.93 2.81
C ALA A 216 -19.24 -11.03 1.52
#